data_379c0a15b206c62db9f7990e01c745cd
#
_entry.id   379c0a15b206c62db9f7990e01c745cd
#
_cell.length_a   1.000
_cell.length_b   1.000
_cell.length_c   1.000
_cell.angle_alpha   90.00
_cell.angle_beta   90.00
_cell.angle_gamma   90.00
#
_symmetry.space_group_name_H-M   'P 1'
#
loop_
_entity.id
_entity.type
_entity.pdbx_description
1 polymer ?
#
loop_
_entity_poly.entity_id
_entity_poly.type
_entity_poly.pdbx_seq_one_letter_code
_entity_poly.pdbx_strand_id
1 'polypeptide(L)'
;MASIHLSKHIFVAAVATAALTAAQPAVAENRPAYLADFPNFRQLLTLGLPGDVDTEIKKQLEAKQEFAKVQRLFDLWSWQAFLSLNWPTDDQGHRLADVKDSSGAPPAWTLWTNSTDIFLPGGTPPPVCGKPAAELALSLTRNTAVPLAPGLKPFKLTADFDKRKTLLLGNISAVGELSPIKPLDDINQAFTGPLVDQNGNFVYYEILIDPHEVRYICENKLYSIDGQIEFSKTHKGVDLPSGVDTEDLSGAFEVKLAWKILEAGDDPARYLSMPAVVATAVNDQQVDKNVRVGLVGMHIAHKSKSSPQWIWSTFEQVDNLDVDPVAHPKLKPSFFDSGCPTCVQNQEPSKKNGNWVPSPKTQAVRAIPIPNDKRDLNVEAESVLAKIGSPLQYYQLIDTQWPTDPAAAPTPWTAGLPGAITNKPGGNPTPVYLTNITMETYFQTGVQPACQQEEVPNSVQCPPVPNPPPGTPVADGTPVFGTESCMGCHSSAGIHISKTAPKSSGQLTADFSWLFSQKAK
;
A
#
# COMPACT_ATOMS: atom_id res chain seq x y z
N MET A 1 -47.98 71.85 -39.00
CA MET A 1 -48.71 71.05 -38.05
C MET A 1 -47.78 69.83 -37.75
N ALA A 2 -47.02 69.92 -36.70
CA ALA A 2 -46.05 68.91 -36.30
C ALA A 2 -46.56 68.14 -35.09
N SER A 3 -46.68 66.84 -35.21
CA SER A 3 -47.15 65.99 -34.14
C SER A 3 -45.92 65.35 -33.46
N ILE A 4 -45.77 65.67 -32.17
CA ILE A 4 -44.64 65.15 -31.37
C ILE A 4 -45.09 63.85 -30.68
N HIS A 5 -44.38 62.77 -30.97
CA HIS A 5 -44.55 61.47 -30.29
C HIS A 5 -43.58 61.39 -29.09
N LEU A 6 -44.17 61.33 -27.88
CA LEU A 6 -43.45 61.11 -26.64
C LEU A 6 -43.28 59.59 -26.40
N SER A 7 -42.03 59.11 -26.42
CA SER A 7 -41.68 57.73 -26.07
C SER A 7 -41.39 57.65 -24.55
N LYS A 8 -42.15 56.79 -23.83
CA LYS A 8 -41.95 56.51 -22.43
C LYS A 8 -40.90 55.38 -22.28
N HIS A 9 -39.74 55.71 -21.77
CA HIS A 9 -38.78 54.72 -21.30
C HIS A 9 -39.14 54.29 -19.85
N ILE A 10 -39.44 53.02 -19.68
CA ILE A 10 -39.61 52.37 -18.37
C ILE A 10 -38.23 51.93 -17.93
N PHE A 11 -37.69 52.51 -16.86
CA PHE A 11 -36.51 52.02 -16.16
C PHE A 11 -36.95 50.89 -15.22
N VAL A 12 -36.49 49.66 -15.45
CA VAL A 12 -36.57 48.55 -14.51
C VAL A 12 -35.31 48.61 -13.66
N ALA A 13 -35.44 48.98 -12.40
CA ALA A 13 -34.33 48.87 -11.44
C ALA A 13 -34.22 47.42 -10.95
N ALA A 14 -33.14 46.77 -11.30
CA ALA A 14 -32.78 45.48 -10.75
C ALA A 14 -32.16 45.67 -9.35
N VAL A 15 -32.86 45.23 -8.32
CA VAL A 15 -32.35 45.17 -6.95
C VAL A 15 -31.50 43.91 -6.86
N ALA A 16 -30.17 44.05 -6.83
CA ALA A 16 -29.24 42.99 -6.52
C ALA A 16 -29.22 42.79 -4.98
N THR A 17 -29.85 41.74 -4.50
CA THR A 17 -29.67 41.23 -3.14
C THR A 17 -28.32 40.54 -3.01
N ALA A 18 -27.33 41.26 -2.46
CA ALA A 18 -26.09 40.66 -2.03
C ALA A 18 -26.35 39.83 -0.77
N ALA A 19 -26.33 38.49 -0.91
CA ALA A 19 -26.28 37.59 0.22
C ALA A 19 -24.89 37.68 0.86
N LEU A 20 -24.79 38.40 2.00
CA LEU A 20 -23.63 38.29 2.87
C LEU A 20 -23.65 36.91 3.51
N THR A 21 -22.87 35.96 2.96
CA THR A 21 -22.48 34.78 3.70
C THR A 21 -21.49 35.20 4.78
N ALA A 22 -21.98 35.30 6.01
CA ALA A 22 -21.11 35.44 7.17
C ALA A 22 -20.17 34.24 7.23
N ALA A 23 -18.89 34.47 6.93
CA ALA A 23 -17.86 33.51 7.21
C ALA A 23 -17.85 33.23 8.72
N GLN A 24 -18.20 32.02 9.14
CA GLN A 24 -18.00 31.60 10.52
C GLN A 24 -16.51 31.74 10.85
N PRO A 25 -16.15 32.36 11.99
CA PRO A 25 -14.75 32.39 12.39
C PRO A 25 -14.27 30.95 12.56
N ALA A 26 -13.23 30.56 11.81
CA ALA A 26 -12.54 29.32 12.00
C ALA A 26 -12.06 29.28 13.46
N VAL A 27 -12.56 28.33 14.24
CA VAL A 27 -12.02 28.05 15.57
C VAL A 27 -10.55 27.73 15.32
N ALA A 28 -9.65 28.57 15.81
CA ALA A 28 -8.22 28.28 15.81
C ALA A 28 -8.02 27.08 16.74
N GLU A 29 -8.00 25.87 16.15
CA GLU A 29 -7.60 24.67 16.86
C GLU A 29 -6.17 24.93 17.34
N ASN A 30 -5.85 24.57 18.59
CA ASN A 30 -4.50 24.63 19.14
C ASN A 30 -3.61 23.63 18.38
N ARG A 31 -3.07 24.05 17.25
CA ARG A 31 -2.20 23.25 16.41
C ARG A 31 -0.76 23.36 16.92
N PRO A 32 -0.01 22.27 16.99
CA PRO A 32 1.44 22.33 17.20
C PRO A 32 2.07 23.34 16.23
N ALA A 33 3.01 24.16 16.72
CA ALA A 33 3.58 25.27 15.95
C ALA A 33 4.16 24.85 14.58
N TYR A 34 4.67 23.61 14.47
CA TYR A 34 5.22 23.07 13.23
C TYR A 34 4.14 22.72 12.17
N LEU A 35 2.86 22.66 12.56
CA LEU A 35 1.74 22.43 11.65
C LEU A 35 1.20 23.74 11.07
N ALA A 36 1.58 24.89 11.58
CA ALA A 36 1.05 26.19 11.16
C ALA A 36 1.38 26.53 9.69
N ASP A 37 2.48 25.97 9.16
CA ASP A 37 2.95 26.25 7.80
C ASP A 37 2.34 25.31 6.73
N PHE A 38 1.53 24.31 7.14
CA PHE A 38 0.95 23.32 6.23
C PHE A 38 -0.57 23.40 6.21
N PRO A 39 -1.23 22.94 5.13
CA PRO A 39 -2.67 22.83 5.08
C PRO A 39 -3.18 21.99 6.27
N ASN A 40 -4.32 22.35 6.82
CA ASN A 40 -4.91 21.53 7.86
C ASN A 40 -5.44 20.23 7.25
N PHE A 41 -5.53 19.16 8.05
CA PHE A 41 -5.94 17.83 7.58
C PHE A 41 -7.27 17.87 6.82
N ARG A 42 -8.21 18.76 7.22
CA ARG A 42 -9.50 18.89 6.54
C ARG A 42 -9.38 19.31 5.08
N GLN A 43 -8.33 20.04 4.70
CA GLN A 43 -8.09 20.44 3.32
C GLN A 43 -7.68 19.26 2.45
N LEU A 44 -7.05 18.23 3.03
CA LEU A 44 -6.70 17.00 2.31
C LEU A 44 -7.94 16.28 1.76
N LEU A 45 -9.10 16.43 2.42
CA LEU A 45 -10.37 15.84 1.95
C LEU A 45 -10.88 16.44 0.64
N THR A 46 -10.35 17.57 0.20
CA THR A 46 -10.75 18.23 -1.06
C THR A 46 -9.79 17.95 -2.20
N LEU A 47 -8.66 17.30 -1.92
CA LEU A 47 -7.60 17.04 -2.89
C LEU A 47 -7.75 15.68 -3.57
N GLY A 48 -7.19 15.57 -4.78
CA GLY A 48 -7.10 14.32 -5.55
C GLY A 48 -5.93 13.44 -5.11
N LEU A 49 -5.69 12.36 -5.86
CA LEU A 49 -4.50 11.52 -5.69
C LEU A 49 -3.25 12.35 -6.04
N PRO A 50 -2.29 12.50 -5.11
CA PRO A 50 -1.14 13.37 -5.36
C PRO A 50 -0.09 12.66 -6.23
N GLY A 51 0.40 13.34 -7.27
CA GLY A 51 1.50 12.84 -8.11
C GLY A 51 2.90 13.11 -7.54
N ASP A 52 3.05 14.06 -6.63
CA ASP A 52 4.30 14.35 -5.92
C ASP A 52 3.97 15.20 -4.67
N VAL A 53 4.97 15.45 -3.82
CA VAL A 53 4.91 16.51 -2.82
C VAL A 53 5.06 17.87 -3.51
N ASP A 54 4.67 18.96 -2.82
CA ASP A 54 4.99 20.30 -3.29
C ASP A 54 6.51 20.48 -3.36
N THR A 55 7.04 20.40 -4.57
CA THR A 55 8.51 20.39 -4.81
C THR A 55 9.15 21.72 -4.52
N GLU A 56 8.43 22.82 -4.62
CA GLU A 56 8.95 24.15 -4.31
C GLU A 56 9.05 24.34 -2.79
N ILE A 57 8.02 23.96 -2.04
CA ILE A 57 8.06 23.96 -0.57
C ILE A 57 9.18 23.04 -0.08
N LYS A 58 9.31 21.82 -0.64
CA LYS A 58 10.38 20.87 -0.31
C LYS A 58 11.75 21.53 -0.43
N LYS A 59 12.07 22.14 -1.58
CA LYS A 59 13.35 22.82 -1.82
C LYS A 59 13.62 23.95 -0.83
N GLN A 60 12.60 24.75 -0.53
CA GLN A 60 12.73 25.86 0.45
C GLN A 60 13.03 25.34 1.85
N LEU A 61 12.39 24.26 2.28
CA LEU A 61 12.61 23.64 3.58
C LEU A 61 14.00 22.99 3.68
N GLU A 62 14.43 22.29 2.63
CA GLU A 62 15.76 21.68 2.55
C GLU A 62 16.87 22.76 2.58
N ALA A 63 16.70 23.86 1.85
CA ALA A 63 17.64 24.99 1.87
C ALA A 63 17.78 25.62 3.26
N LYS A 64 16.72 25.56 4.08
CA LYS A 64 16.72 26.03 5.47
C LYS A 64 17.13 24.95 6.48
N GLN A 65 17.41 23.72 6.02
CA GLN A 65 17.69 22.54 6.85
C GLN A 65 16.52 22.19 7.82
N GLU A 66 15.28 22.49 7.43
CA GLU A 66 14.07 22.20 8.21
C GLU A 66 13.56 20.78 7.91
N PHE A 67 14.38 19.75 8.09
CA PHE A 67 14.09 18.37 7.68
C PHE A 67 12.87 17.76 8.37
N ALA A 68 12.55 18.15 9.60
CA ALA A 68 11.33 17.73 10.26
C ALA A 68 10.07 18.22 9.52
N LYS A 69 10.12 19.41 8.92
CA LYS A 69 9.02 19.92 8.08
C LYS A 69 8.99 19.22 6.71
N VAL A 70 10.16 18.87 6.15
CA VAL A 70 10.20 18.05 4.93
C VAL A 70 9.53 16.69 5.19
N GLN A 71 9.85 16.03 6.31
CA GLN A 71 9.18 14.80 6.71
C GLN A 71 7.66 15.00 6.82
N ARG A 72 7.23 16.08 7.47
CA ARG A 72 5.81 16.42 7.60
C ARG A 72 5.12 16.61 6.26
N LEU A 73 5.79 17.18 5.26
CA LEU A 73 5.27 17.33 3.91
C LEU A 73 4.96 15.96 3.28
N PHE A 74 5.87 14.99 3.43
CA PHE A 74 5.65 13.63 2.97
C PHE A 74 4.56 12.89 3.76
N ASP A 75 4.42 13.14 5.05
CA ASP A 75 3.34 12.55 5.86
C ASP A 75 1.95 13.05 5.43
N LEU A 76 1.83 14.33 5.10
CA LEU A 76 0.60 14.90 4.56
C LEU A 76 0.29 14.35 3.16
N TRP A 77 1.32 14.17 2.32
CA TRP A 77 1.20 13.50 1.04
C TRP A 77 0.65 12.07 1.24
N SER A 78 1.19 11.32 2.20
CA SER A 78 0.74 9.97 2.52
C SER A 78 -0.73 9.91 2.91
N TRP A 79 -1.17 10.82 3.79
CA TRP A 79 -2.58 10.91 4.17
C TRP A 79 -3.47 11.31 2.99
N GLN A 80 -3.04 12.23 2.14
CA GLN A 80 -3.78 12.60 0.93
C GLN A 80 -3.93 11.40 -0.01
N ALA A 81 -2.86 10.65 -0.24
CA ALA A 81 -2.88 9.43 -1.05
C ALA A 81 -3.80 8.37 -0.44
N PHE A 82 -3.69 8.12 0.87
CA PHE A 82 -4.54 7.17 1.59
C PHE A 82 -6.03 7.52 1.47
N LEU A 83 -6.39 8.77 1.73
CA LEU A 83 -7.76 9.25 1.60
C LEU A 83 -8.28 9.12 0.17
N SER A 84 -7.44 9.51 -0.81
CA SER A 84 -7.81 9.48 -2.22
C SER A 84 -8.07 8.06 -2.72
N LEU A 85 -7.22 7.11 -2.33
CA LEU A 85 -7.34 5.71 -2.72
C LEU A 85 -8.54 5.03 -2.07
N ASN A 86 -8.83 5.37 -0.82
CA ASN A 86 -9.95 4.80 -0.08
C ASN A 86 -11.26 5.58 -0.24
N TRP A 87 -11.29 6.60 -1.11
CA TRP A 87 -12.49 7.38 -1.36
C TRP A 87 -13.53 6.54 -2.10
N PRO A 88 -14.80 6.51 -1.65
CA PRO A 88 -15.86 5.78 -2.34
C PRO A 88 -16.15 6.38 -3.71
N THR A 89 -16.42 5.53 -4.70
CA THR A 89 -16.63 5.92 -6.10
C THR A 89 -17.91 5.32 -6.66
N ASP A 90 -18.51 6.01 -7.63
CA ASP A 90 -19.62 5.50 -8.42
C ASP A 90 -19.17 4.40 -9.41
N ASP A 91 -20.13 3.87 -10.18
CA ASP A 91 -19.86 2.82 -11.17
C ASP A 91 -18.97 3.31 -12.34
N GLN A 92 -18.84 4.61 -12.54
CA GLN A 92 -17.94 5.24 -13.52
C GLN A 92 -16.56 5.57 -12.92
N GLY A 93 -16.37 5.38 -11.62
CA GLY A 93 -15.13 5.68 -10.93
C GLY A 93 -14.99 7.13 -10.45
N HIS A 94 -16.05 7.95 -10.57
CA HIS A 94 -16.03 9.29 -10.01
C HIS A 94 -16.18 9.23 -8.49
N ARG A 95 -15.45 10.09 -7.81
CA ARG A 95 -15.55 10.22 -6.36
C ARG A 95 -16.96 10.65 -5.95
N LEU A 96 -17.50 10.00 -4.94
CA LEU A 96 -18.73 10.47 -4.30
C LEU A 96 -18.50 11.77 -3.54
N ALA A 97 -19.58 12.48 -3.23
CA ALA A 97 -19.49 13.78 -2.57
C ALA A 97 -18.89 13.73 -1.16
N ASP A 98 -18.95 12.57 -0.50
CA ASP A 98 -18.50 12.40 0.87
C ASP A 98 -17.62 11.16 1.00
N VAL A 99 -16.55 11.25 1.80
CA VAL A 99 -15.69 10.11 2.18
C VAL A 99 -16.41 9.12 3.09
N LYS A 100 -17.52 9.52 3.70
CA LYS A 100 -18.48 8.63 4.33
C LYS A 100 -19.51 8.20 3.30
N ASP A 101 -19.41 6.99 2.82
CA ASP A 101 -20.48 6.39 2.03
C ASP A 101 -21.20 5.31 2.83
N SER A 102 -22.53 5.45 2.93
CA SER A 102 -23.42 4.46 3.53
C SER A 102 -24.02 3.49 2.50
N SER A 103 -23.77 3.71 1.21
CA SER A 103 -24.33 2.89 0.12
C SER A 103 -23.50 1.62 -0.16
N GLY A 104 -22.30 1.51 0.42
CA GLY A 104 -21.35 0.44 0.12
C GLY A 104 -20.65 0.63 -1.22
N ALA A 105 -20.48 1.87 -1.65
CA ALA A 105 -19.72 2.20 -2.86
C ALA A 105 -18.25 1.77 -2.73
N PRO A 106 -17.67 1.20 -3.79
CA PRO A 106 -16.32 0.67 -3.73
C PRO A 106 -15.27 1.79 -3.65
N PRO A 107 -14.16 1.58 -2.92
CA PRO A 107 -13.03 2.51 -2.90
C PRO A 107 -12.41 2.72 -4.28
N ALA A 108 -11.76 3.88 -4.49
CA ALA A 108 -11.14 4.23 -5.77
C ALA A 108 -10.08 3.21 -6.24
N TRP A 109 -9.29 2.63 -5.33
CA TRP A 109 -8.30 1.61 -5.67
C TRP A 109 -8.90 0.34 -6.29
N THR A 110 -10.22 0.08 -6.15
CA THR A 110 -10.88 -1.05 -6.83
C THR A 110 -10.90 -0.93 -8.35
N LEU A 111 -10.57 0.24 -8.88
CA LEU A 111 -10.38 0.48 -10.32
C LEU A 111 -9.00 0.03 -10.80
N TRP A 112 -8.05 -0.20 -9.90
CA TRP A 112 -6.69 -0.59 -10.25
C TRP A 112 -6.57 -2.09 -10.55
N THR A 113 -5.55 -2.45 -11.31
CA THR A 113 -5.37 -3.84 -11.76
C THR A 113 -4.68 -4.66 -10.68
N ASN A 114 -5.24 -5.81 -10.32
CA ASN A 114 -4.54 -6.74 -9.44
C ASN A 114 -3.32 -7.33 -10.16
N SER A 115 -2.21 -7.48 -9.46
CA SER A 115 -0.97 -8.04 -10.01
C SER A 115 -1.17 -9.44 -10.62
N THR A 116 -2.09 -10.24 -10.07
CA THR A 116 -2.45 -11.56 -10.60
C THR A 116 -3.14 -11.50 -11.96
N ASP A 117 -3.77 -10.39 -12.32
CA ASP A 117 -4.41 -10.18 -13.61
C ASP A 117 -3.41 -9.69 -14.69
N ILE A 118 -2.18 -9.34 -14.28
CA ILE A 118 -1.09 -8.92 -15.17
C ILE A 118 -0.08 -10.04 -15.38
N PHE A 119 0.38 -10.68 -14.31
CA PHE A 119 1.40 -11.71 -14.36
C PHE A 119 0.75 -13.10 -14.51
N LEU A 120 0.22 -13.38 -15.70
CA LEU A 120 -0.54 -14.59 -15.98
C LEU A 120 0.34 -15.83 -16.13
N PRO A 121 -0.19 -17.03 -15.84
CA PRO A 121 0.53 -18.28 -16.05
C PRO A 121 1.08 -18.41 -17.49
N GLY A 122 2.32 -18.88 -17.59
CA GLY A 122 3.00 -19.06 -18.87
C GLY A 122 3.39 -17.76 -19.59
N GLY A 123 3.36 -16.61 -18.89
CA GLY A 123 3.73 -15.32 -19.48
C GLY A 123 2.78 -14.83 -20.58
N THR A 124 1.53 -15.31 -20.53
CA THR A 124 0.50 -14.93 -21.50
C THR A 124 0.21 -13.41 -21.42
N PRO A 125 0.07 -12.71 -22.55
CA PRO A 125 -0.30 -11.31 -22.53
C PRO A 125 -1.62 -11.08 -21.77
N PRO A 126 -1.63 -10.20 -20.78
CA PRO A 126 -2.84 -9.94 -20.02
C PRO A 126 -3.91 -9.24 -20.88
N PRO A 127 -5.21 -9.55 -20.67
CA PRO A 127 -6.30 -8.94 -21.46
C PRO A 127 -6.35 -7.41 -21.38
N VAL A 128 -5.76 -6.83 -20.33
CA VAL A 128 -5.66 -5.38 -20.14
C VAL A 128 -4.69 -4.74 -21.13
N CYS A 129 -3.68 -5.47 -21.60
CA CYS A 129 -2.75 -4.98 -22.62
C CYS A 129 -3.45 -4.89 -23.99
N GLY A 130 -3.37 -3.75 -24.62
CA GLY A 130 -4.04 -3.47 -25.89
C GLY A 130 -5.34 -2.67 -25.76
N LYS A 131 -5.77 -2.35 -24.54
CA LYS A 131 -6.88 -1.41 -24.32
C LYS A 131 -6.38 0.04 -24.35
N PRO A 132 -7.18 0.99 -24.89
CA PRO A 132 -6.88 2.41 -24.80
C PRO A 132 -6.73 2.87 -23.34
N ALA A 133 -5.89 3.87 -23.11
CA ALA A 133 -5.63 4.39 -21.76
C ALA A 133 -6.89 4.83 -21.00
N ALA A 134 -7.86 5.44 -21.69
CA ALA A 134 -9.14 5.82 -21.10
C ALA A 134 -10.00 4.60 -20.69
N GLU A 135 -9.87 3.49 -21.41
CA GLU A 135 -10.54 2.24 -21.07
C GLU A 135 -9.79 1.45 -19.98
N LEU A 136 -8.48 1.66 -19.82
CA LEU A 136 -7.71 1.07 -18.74
C LEU A 136 -8.28 1.49 -17.38
N ALA A 137 -8.54 2.75 -17.18
CA ALA A 137 -9.13 3.25 -15.94
C ALA A 137 -10.56 2.72 -15.68
N LEU A 138 -11.34 2.46 -16.74
CA LEU A 138 -12.73 2.00 -16.65
C LEU A 138 -12.89 0.47 -16.78
N SER A 139 -11.91 -0.20 -17.41
CA SER A 139 -11.98 -1.65 -17.71
C SER A 139 -11.29 -2.53 -16.68
N LEU A 140 -10.76 -1.96 -15.63
CA LEU A 140 -10.10 -2.64 -14.52
C LEU A 140 -11.07 -3.45 -13.64
N THR A 141 -12.20 -3.87 -14.23
CA THR A 141 -12.98 -4.94 -13.64
C THR A 141 -12.12 -6.19 -13.62
N ARG A 142 -11.79 -6.67 -12.43
CA ARG A 142 -11.11 -7.96 -12.23
C ARG A 142 -11.68 -8.99 -13.20
N ASN A 143 -10.82 -9.50 -14.08
CA ASN A 143 -11.30 -10.44 -15.10
C ASN A 143 -11.45 -11.83 -14.46
N THR A 144 -12.69 -12.30 -14.32
CA THR A 144 -12.97 -13.66 -13.82
C THR A 144 -12.56 -14.75 -14.80
N ALA A 145 -12.19 -14.38 -16.03
CA ALA A 145 -11.74 -15.32 -17.07
C ALA A 145 -10.21 -15.45 -17.13
N VAL A 146 -9.51 -15.32 -15.99
CA VAL A 146 -8.09 -15.66 -15.91
C VAL A 146 -7.95 -17.13 -16.30
N PRO A 147 -7.09 -17.48 -17.27
CA PRO A 147 -6.79 -18.87 -17.57
C PRO A 147 -6.29 -19.55 -16.30
N LEU A 148 -7.05 -20.48 -15.77
CA LEU A 148 -6.66 -21.22 -14.59
C LEU A 148 -5.55 -22.21 -14.93
N ALA A 149 -4.63 -22.39 -14.03
CA ALA A 149 -3.66 -23.49 -14.15
C ALA A 149 -4.43 -24.84 -14.21
N PRO A 150 -3.89 -25.86 -14.92
CA PRO A 150 -4.56 -27.14 -15.03
C PRO A 150 -4.90 -27.73 -13.66
N GLY A 151 -6.16 -28.11 -13.47
CA GLY A 151 -6.63 -28.71 -12.21
C GLY A 151 -7.38 -27.77 -11.26
N LEU A 152 -7.41 -26.47 -11.54
CA LEU A 152 -8.15 -25.50 -10.73
C LEU A 152 -9.61 -25.39 -11.14
N LYS A 153 -10.46 -25.22 -10.13
CA LYS A 153 -11.86 -24.88 -10.32
C LYS A 153 -12.02 -23.36 -10.25
N PRO A 154 -12.73 -22.73 -11.20
CA PRO A 154 -13.09 -21.34 -11.08
C PRO A 154 -13.88 -21.10 -9.79
N PHE A 155 -13.79 -19.90 -9.21
CA PHE A 155 -14.70 -19.50 -8.15
C PHE A 155 -16.14 -19.71 -8.60
N LYS A 156 -16.96 -20.25 -7.72
CA LYS A 156 -18.41 -20.32 -7.94
C LYS A 156 -19.00 -18.94 -7.69
N LEU A 157 -18.94 -18.09 -8.71
CA LEU A 157 -19.50 -16.76 -8.64
C LEU A 157 -21.00 -16.82 -8.96
N THR A 158 -21.79 -16.01 -8.25
CA THR A 158 -23.21 -15.80 -8.60
C THR A 158 -23.32 -14.91 -9.84
N ALA A 159 -24.47 -14.95 -10.52
CA ALA A 159 -24.73 -14.10 -11.69
C ALA A 159 -24.60 -12.59 -11.37
N ASP A 160 -24.86 -12.21 -10.12
CA ASP A 160 -24.84 -10.82 -9.64
C ASP A 160 -23.48 -10.42 -9.04
N PHE A 161 -22.42 -11.19 -9.31
CA PHE A 161 -21.10 -10.91 -8.76
C PHE A 161 -20.53 -9.59 -9.31
N ASP A 162 -20.42 -8.59 -8.44
CA ASP A 162 -19.78 -7.31 -8.74
C ASP A 162 -18.34 -7.33 -8.23
N LYS A 163 -17.40 -7.35 -9.16
CA LYS A 163 -15.97 -7.42 -8.91
C LYS A 163 -15.38 -6.20 -8.19
N ARG A 164 -16.04 -5.06 -8.29
CA ARG A 164 -15.63 -3.86 -7.55
C ARG A 164 -16.13 -3.88 -6.12
N LYS A 165 -17.21 -4.62 -5.85
CA LYS A 165 -17.85 -4.68 -4.53
C LYS A 165 -17.54 -5.97 -3.76
N THR A 166 -16.91 -6.96 -4.41
CA THR A 166 -16.56 -8.23 -3.77
C THR A 166 -15.14 -8.63 -4.14
N LEU A 167 -14.30 -8.84 -3.14
CA LEU A 167 -12.91 -9.25 -3.32
C LEU A 167 -12.80 -10.75 -3.61
N LEU A 168 -11.81 -11.13 -4.40
CA LEU A 168 -11.39 -12.51 -4.58
C LEU A 168 -10.02 -12.69 -3.94
N LEU A 169 -9.96 -13.40 -2.82
CA LEU A 169 -8.76 -13.56 -2.01
C LEU A 169 -8.34 -15.04 -1.97
N GLY A 170 -7.06 -15.26 -1.84
CA GLY A 170 -6.47 -16.59 -1.99
C GLY A 170 -6.09 -16.84 -3.44
N ASN A 171 -4.80 -16.98 -3.70
CA ASN A 171 -4.30 -17.14 -5.06
C ASN A 171 -4.73 -18.49 -5.66
N ILE A 172 -5.72 -18.46 -6.54
CA ILE A 172 -6.23 -19.65 -7.22
C ILE A 172 -5.17 -20.25 -8.14
N SER A 173 -4.27 -19.46 -8.70
CA SER A 173 -3.20 -19.96 -9.57
C SER A 173 -2.17 -20.80 -8.80
N ALA A 174 -1.99 -20.53 -7.52
CA ALA A 174 -1.10 -21.33 -6.67
C ALA A 174 -1.72 -22.68 -6.24
N VAL A 175 -3.05 -22.77 -6.21
CA VAL A 175 -3.76 -24.03 -5.90
C VAL A 175 -3.61 -25.08 -7.00
N GLY A 176 -3.25 -24.68 -8.25
CA GLY A 176 -3.10 -25.60 -9.39
C GLY A 176 -1.76 -26.32 -9.48
N GLU A 177 -0.77 -25.91 -8.73
CA GLU A 177 0.51 -26.64 -8.59
C GLU A 177 0.51 -27.54 -7.35
N LEU A 178 -0.64 -28.15 -7.03
CA LEU A 178 -0.86 -28.99 -5.88
C LEU A 178 -0.13 -30.34 -5.98
N SER A 179 1.18 -30.27 -5.89
CA SER A 179 1.91 -31.43 -5.38
C SER A 179 3.38 -31.04 -5.15
N PRO A 180 3.79 -30.89 -3.93
CA PRO A 180 3.06 -30.51 -2.72
C PRO A 180 2.59 -29.04 -2.79
N ILE A 181 1.50 -28.70 -2.10
CA ILE A 181 0.88 -27.37 -2.05
C ILE A 181 1.97 -26.32 -1.84
N LYS A 182 2.28 -25.53 -2.89
CA LYS A 182 3.04 -24.31 -2.68
C LYS A 182 2.20 -23.36 -1.84
N PRO A 183 2.79 -22.69 -0.84
CA PRO A 183 2.06 -21.72 -0.04
C PRO A 183 1.34 -20.74 -0.97
N LEU A 184 0.09 -20.41 -0.64
CA LEU A 184 -0.65 -19.39 -1.35
C LEU A 184 0.12 -18.06 -1.20
N ASP A 185 0.62 -17.49 -2.29
CA ASP A 185 1.38 -16.24 -2.25
C ASP A 185 0.59 -15.13 -1.55
N ASP A 186 -0.75 -15.18 -1.67
CA ASP A 186 -1.65 -14.18 -1.10
C ASP A 186 -1.84 -14.27 0.42
N ILE A 187 -1.25 -15.25 1.10
CA ILE A 187 -1.23 -15.33 2.57
C ILE A 187 0.16 -15.08 3.15
N ASN A 188 1.20 -15.08 2.34
CA ASN A 188 2.56 -14.88 2.82
C ASN A 188 2.91 -13.39 2.90
N GLN A 189 3.59 -13.02 3.97
CA GLN A 189 4.27 -11.73 4.03
C GLN A 189 5.51 -11.74 3.12
N ALA A 190 6.10 -10.58 2.92
CA ALA A 190 7.32 -10.47 2.13
C ALA A 190 8.41 -11.40 2.70
N PHE A 191 8.84 -12.39 1.91
CA PHE A 191 9.90 -13.37 2.24
C PHE A 191 9.70 -14.20 3.52
N THR A 192 8.51 -14.19 4.12
CA THR A 192 8.19 -14.88 5.37
C THR A 192 6.85 -15.60 5.30
N GLY A 193 6.45 -16.22 6.42
CA GLY A 193 5.18 -16.94 6.54
C GLY A 193 3.96 -16.03 6.73
N PRO A 194 2.77 -16.63 6.77
CA PRO A 194 1.52 -15.91 6.92
C PRO A 194 1.32 -15.34 8.34
N LEU A 195 0.55 -14.26 8.43
CA LEU A 195 0.05 -13.72 9.67
C LEU A 195 -1.25 -14.42 10.06
N VAL A 196 -1.39 -14.79 11.32
CA VAL A 196 -2.58 -15.47 11.86
C VAL A 196 -3.23 -14.57 12.90
N ASP A 197 -4.50 -14.24 12.70
CA ASP A 197 -5.26 -13.42 13.64
C ASP A 197 -5.65 -14.17 14.92
N GLN A 198 -6.20 -13.47 15.90
CA GLN A 198 -6.62 -14.05 17.16
C GLN A 198 -7.89 -14.95 17.05
N ASN A 199 -8.54 -14.97 15.89
CA ASN A 199 -9.62 -15.92 15.59
C ASN A 199 -9.09 -17.21 14.94
N GLY A 200 -7.81 -17.26 14.56
CA GLY A 200 -7.18 -18.41 13.91
C GLY A 200 -7.35 -18.41 12.39
N ASN A 201 -7.59 -17.26 11.78
CA ASN A 201 -7.63 -17.11 10.33
C ASN A 201 -6.32 -16.51 9.82
N PHE A 202 -5.92 -16.89 8.60
CA PHE A 202 -4.86 -16.20 7.90
C PHE A 202 -5.31 -14.80 7.46
N VAL A 203 -4.34 -13.88 7.41
CA VAL A 203 -4.48 -12.61 6.72
C VAL A 203 -4.18 -12.83 5.23
N TYR A 204 -4.95 -12.19 4.37
CA TYR A 204 -4.84 -12.28 2.91
C TYR A 204 -4.29 -10.98 2.35
N TYR A 205 -3.44 -11.10 1.33
CA TYR A 205 -2.82 -9.94 0.70
C TYR A 205 -3.21 -9.83 -0.77
N GLU A 206 -3.29 -8.61 -1.25
CA GLU A 206 -3.38 -8.30 -2.67
C GLU A 206 -2.50 -7.11 -3.02
N ILE A 207 -2.00 -7.08 -4.25
CA ILE A 207 -1.22 -5.98 -4.79
C ILE A 207 -1.95 -5.42 -5.99
N LEU A 208 -2.19 -4.12 -5.96
CA LEU A 208 -2.89 -3.39 -7.01
C LEU A 208 -1.92 -2.39 -7.65
N ILE A 209 -2.01 -2.28 -8.95
CA ILE A 209 -1.11 -1.50 -9.80
C ILE A 209 -1.93 -0.45 -10.54
N ASP A 210 -1.45 0.77 -10.57
CA ASP A 210 -2.12 1.88 -11.23
C ASP A 210 -2.10 1.77 -12.77
N PRO A 211 -2.98 2.47 -13.51
CA PRO A 211 -3.05 2.38 -14.95
C PRO A 211 -1.79 2.83 -15.71
N HIS A 212 -0.98 3.75 -15.15
CA HIS A 212 0.24 4.23 -15.80
C HIS A 212 1.33 3.16 -15.80
N GLU A 213 1.50 2.52 -14.65
CA GLU A 213 2.43 1.40 -14.51
C GLU A 213 1.98 0.19 -15.34
N VAL A 214 0.69 -0.16 -15.30
CA VAL A 214 0.13 -1.24 -16.14
C VAL A 214 0.43 -1.00 -17.62
N ARG A 215 0.25 0.22 -18.09
CA ARG A 215 0.57 0.59 -19.47
C ARG A 215 2.05 0.36 -19.78
N TYR A 216 2.94 0.85 -18.93
CA TYR A 216 4.38 0.65 -19.09
C TYR A 216 4.76 -0.84 -19.13
N ILE A 217 4.18 -1.65 -18.24
CA ILE A 217 4.37 -3.11 -18.23
C ILE A 217 3.92 -3.72 -19.56
N CYS A 218 2.74 -3.33 -20.06
CA CYS A 218 2.19 -3.84 -21.33
C CYS A 218 3.04 -3.47 -22.53
N GLU A 219 3.41 -2.19 -22.68
CA GLU A 219 4.18 -1.66 -23.81
C GLU A 219 5.56 -2.33 -23.91
N ASN A 220 6.18 -2.61 -22.76
CA ASN A 220 7.49 -3.24 -22.68
C ASN A 220 7.43 -4.75 -22.46
N LYS A 221 6.25 -5.38 -22.43
CA LYS A 221 6.02 -6.82 -22.22
C LYS A 221 6.65 -7.38 -20.95
N LEU A 222 6.79 -6.54 -19.92
CA LEU A 222 7.45 -6.91 -18.66
C LEU A 222 6.64 -7.91 -17.82
N TYR A 223 5.42 -8.23 -18.23
CA TYR A 223 4.56 -9.22 -17.59
C TYR A 223 5.05 -10.67 -17.75
N SER A 224 6.04 -10.93 -18.60
CA SER A 224 6.59 -12.27 -18.86
C SER A 224 8.11 -12.30 -18.74
N ILE A 225 8.66 -13.45 -18.35
CA ILE A 225 10.11 -13.68 -18.30
C ILE A 225 10.76 -13.45 -19.68
N ASP A 226 10.15 -13.96 -20.75
CA ASP A 226 10.67 -13.78 -22.12
C ASP A 226 10.66 -12.31 -22.54
N GLY A 227 9.61 -11.57 -22.17
CA GLY A 227 9.53 -10.13 -22.41
C GLY A 227 10.60 -9.34 -21.65
N GLN A 228 10.84 -9.67 -20.39
CA GLN A 228 11.91 -9.06 -19.59
C GLN A 228 13.30 -9.33 -20.16
N ILE A 229 13.58 -10.56 -20.61
CA ILE A 229 14.84 -10.93 -21.27
C ILE A 229 15.03 -10.11 -22.56
N GLU A 230 13.99 -9.92 -23.36
CA GLU A 230 14.08 -9.12 -24.59
C GLU A 230 14.31 -7.64 -24.25
N PHE A 231 13.59 -7.10 -23.29
CA PHE A 231 13.75 -5.72 -22.79
C PHE A 231 15.18 -5.46 -22.30
N SER A 232 15.78 -6.42 -21.60
CA SER A 232 17.12 -6.32 -21.02
C SER A 232 18.23 -6.14 -22.06
N LYS A 233 18.00 -6.54 -23.33
CA LYS A 233 18.98 -6.40 -24.40
C LYS A 233 19.21 -4.96 -24.85
N THR A 234 18.24 -4.09 -24.63
CA THR A 234 18.24 -2.71 -25.13
C THR A 234 18.13 -1.65 -24.03
N HIS A 235 17.73 -2.05 -22.81
CA HIS A 235 17.53 -1.15 -21.68
C HIS A 235 18.50 -1.47 -20.52
N LYS A 236 18.88 -0.43 -19.78
CA LYS A 236 19.78 -0.56 -18.61
C LYS A 236 19.04 -0.90 -17.31
N GLY A 237 17.72 -0.90 -17.35
CA GLY A 237 16.81 -1.15 -16.24
C GLY A 237 15.41 -0.68 -16.56
N VAL A 238 14.47 -1.02 -15.69
CA VAL A 238 13.12 -0.48 -15.71
C VAL A 238 13.16 0.98 -15.25
N ASP A 239 12.34 1.83 -15.86
CA ASP A 239 12.15 3.22 -15.48
C ASP A 239 10.64 3.52 -15.56
N LEU A 240 9.94 3.21 -14.46
CA LEU A 240 8.50 3.40 -14.38
C LEU A 240 8.13 4.89 -14.44
N PRO A 241 6.92 5.24 -14.90
CA PRO A 241 6.50 6.63 -14.98
C PRO A 241 6.57 7.35 -13.64
N SER A 242 7.18 8.53 -13.60
CA SER A 242 7.24 9.36 -12.42
C SER A 242 6.08 10.33 -12.35
N GLY A 243 5.45 10.44 -11.20
CA GLY A 243 4.46 11.46 -10.92
C GLY A 243 5.07 12.84 -10.75
N VAL A 244 4.24 13.84 -10.93
CA VAL A 244 4.54 15.26 -10.68
C VAL A 244 3.41 15.85 -9.83
N ASP A 245 3.63 17.05 -9.30
CA ASP A 245 2.65 17.76 -8.47
C ASP A 245 1.44 18.33 -9.24
N THR A 246 1.25 17.89 -10.49
CA THR A 246 0.09 18.23 -11.32
C THR A 246 -0.83 17.02 -11.47
N GLU A 247 -2.15 17.23 -11.45
CA GLU A 247 -3.18 16.17 -11.40
C GLU A 247 -3.15 15.20 -12.58
N ASP A 248 -2.62 15.61 -13.75
CA ASP A 248 -2.66 14.80 -14.97
C ASP A 248 -1.55 13.74 -15.07
N LEU A 249 -0.58 13.73 -14.15
CA LEU A 249 0.58 12.84 -14.16
C LEU A 249 0.83 12.24 -12.80
N SER A 250 -0.06 11.33 -12.36
CA SER A 250 0.09 10.68 -11.05
C SER A 250 1.31 9.77 -10.97
N GLY A 251 1.82 9.24 -12.09
CA GLY A 251 2.97 8.33 -12.10
C GLY A 251 2.62 6.91 -11.68
N ALA A 252 3.63 6.07 -11.44
CA ALA A 252 3.45 4.69 -11.01
C ALA A 252 3.11 4.61 -9.52
N PHE A 253 2.09 3.80 -9.22
CA PHE A 253 1.69 3.44 -7.85
C PHE A 253 1.54 1.94 -7.72
N GLU A 254 2.06 1.41 -6.64
CA GLU A 254 1.76 0.07 -6.15
C GLU A 254 1.10 0.17 -4.76
N VAL A 255 -0.01 -0.55 -4.57
CA VAL A 255 -0.71 -0.62 -3.29
C VAL A 255 -0.79 -2.07 -2.86
N LYS A 256 -0.28 -2.37 -1.66
CA LYS A 256 -0.46 -3.69 -1.03
C LYS A 256 -1.43 -3.56 0.12
N LEU A 257 -2.46 -4.41 0.11
CA LEU A 257 -3.54 -4.43 1.09
C LEU A 257 -3.49 -5.73 1.89
N ALA A 258 -3.68 -5.63 3.20
CA ALA A 258 -3.79 -6.75 4.11
C ALA A 258 -5.22 -6.85 4.65
N TRP A 259 -5.85 -8.01 4.47
CA TRP A 259 -7.24 -8.27 4.77
C TRP A 259 -7.41 -9.35 5.84
N LYS A 260 -8.13 -9.02 6.89
CA LYS A 260 -8.56 -9.94 7.95
C LYS A 260 -10.01 -10.38 7.70
N ILE A 261 -10.32 -11.65 7.92
CA ILE A 261 -11.71 -12.12 7.98
C ILE A 261 -12.35 -11.55 9.25
N LEU A 262 -13.48 -10.85 9.11
CA LEU A 262 -14.23 -10.33 10.25
C LEU A 262 -15.16 -11.41 10.82
N GLU A 263 -15.01 -11.67 12.09
CA GLU A 263 -15.79 -12.65 12.85
C GLU A 263 -16.78 -11.94 13.80
N ALA A 264 -17.61 -12.72 14.48
CA ALA A 264 -18.66 -12.19 15.36
C ALA A 264 -18.16 -11.30 16.52
N GLY A 265 -16.86 -11.38 16.85
CA GLY A 265 -16.22 -10.54 17.87
C GLY A 265 -15.66 -9.22 17.35
N ASP A 266 -15.65 -9.02 16.03
CA ASP A 266 -15.19 -7.79 15.39
C ASP A 266 -16.35 -6.82 15.19
N ASP A 267 -16.06 -5.52 15.18
CA ASP A 267 -17.04 -4.48 14.81
C ASP A 267 -16.77 -4.02 13.37
N PRO A 268 -17.57 -4.44 12.38
CA PRO A 268 -17.34 -4.07 10.97
C PRO A 268 -17.36 -2.56 10.70
N ALA A 269 -17.98 -1.76 11.56
CA ALA A 269 -18.03 -0.30 11.41
C ALA A 269 -16.67 0.36 11.67
N ARG A 270 -15.74 -0.35 12.31
CA ARG A 270 -14.38 0.13 12.58
C ARG A 270 -13.38 -0.19 11.47
N TYR A 271 -13.83 -0.86 10.41
CA TYR A 271 -12.99 -1.26 9.28
C TYR A 271 -13.50 -0.69 7.97
N LEU A 272 -12.59 -0.35 7.08
CA LEU A 272 -12.91 -0.38 5.66
C LEU A 272 -13.17 -1.86 5.33
N SER A 273 -14.45 -2.22 5.22
CA SER A 273 -14.85 -3.62 5.10
C SER A 273 -15.56 -3.91 3.79
N MET A 274 -15.25 -5.07 3.21
CA MET A 274 -15.82 -5.51 1.94
C MET A 274 -16.29 -6.97 2.01
N PRO A 275 -17.32 -7.35 1.23
CA PRO A 275 -17.57 -8.76 0.95
C PRO A 275 -16.37 -9.37 0.23
N ALA A 276 -16.08 -10.63 0.50
CA ALA A 276 -15.01 -11.37 -0.16
C ALA A 276 -15.39 -12.84 -0.37
N VAL A 277 -14.88 -13.42 -1.45
CA VAL A 277 -14.81 -14.87 -1.63
C VAL A 277 -13.37 -15.27 -1.36
N VAL A 278 -13.16 -16.08 -0.35
CA VAL A 278 -11.84 -16.56 0.06
C VAL A 278 -11.67 -18.00 -0.33
N ALA A 279 -10.67 -18.29 -1.18
CA ALA A 279 -10.28 -19.66 -1.49
C ALA A 279 -9.39 -20.21 -0.38
N THR A 280 -9.78 -21.34 0.18
CA THR A 280 -9.02 -22.07 1.20
C THR A 280 -8.80 -23.50 0.76
N ALA A 281 -7.75 -24.14 1.26
CA ALA A 281 -7.53 -25.58 1.06
C ALA A 281 -8.02 -26.34 2.30
N VAL A 282 -8.95 -27.27 2.11
CA VAL A 282 -9.41 -28.20 3.15
C VAL A 282 -9.29 -29.62 2.61
N ASN A 283 -8.45 -30.46 3.27
CA ASN A 283 -8.17 -31.82 2.83
C ASN A 283 -7.76 -31.91 1.33
N ASP A 284 -6.82 -31.05 0.93
CA ASP A 284 -6.32 -30.92 -0.43
C ASP A 284 -7.39 -30.56 -1.50
N GLN A 285 -8.52 -30.04 -1.05
CA GLN A 285 -9.56 -29.53 -1.94
C GLN A 285 -9.78 -28.05 -1.72
N GLN A 286 -9.97 -27.30 -2.81
CA GLN A 286 -10.36 -25.90 -2.74
C GLN A 286 -11.77 -25.76 -2.20
N VAL A 287 -11.92 -24.94 -1.16
CA VAL A 287 -13.22 -24.54 -0.60
C VAL A 287 -13.30 -23.02 -0.65
N ASP A 288 -14.32 -22.52 -1.36
CA ASP A 288 -14.61 -21.10 -1.46
C ASP A 288 -15.56 -20.70 -0.32
N LYS A 289 -15.17 -19.70 0.45
CA LYS A 289 -15.98 -19.16 1.55
C LYS A 289 -16.39 -17.72 1.24
N ASN A 290 -17.69 -17.45 1.34
CA ASN A 290 -18.18 -16.07 1.33
C ASN A 290 -18.06 -15.49 2.73
N VAL A 291 -17.29 -14.43 2.86
CA VAL A 291 -16.99 -13.78 4.13
C VAL A 291 -17.05 -12.26 3.98
N ARG A 292 -17.02 -11.54 5.08
CA ARG A 292 -16.68 -10.12 5.12
C ARG A 292 -15.26 -9.97 5.62
N VAL A 293 -14.48 -9.13 4.95
CA VAL A 293 -13.12 -8.82 5.36
C VAL A 293 -12.98 -7.36 5.73
N GLY A 294 -12.04 -7.07 6.62
CA GLY A 294 -11.65 -5.72 7.04
C GLY A 294 -10.19 -5.45 6.67
N LEU A 295 -9.92 -4.26 6.17
CA LEU A 295 -8.57 -3.81 5.90
C LEU A 295 -7.83 -3.63 7.23
N VAL A 296 -6.67 -4.28 7.41
CA VAL A 296 -5.84 -4.18 8.62
C VAL A 296 -4.51 -3.51 8.38
N GLY A 297 -4.06 -3.43 7.13
CA GLY A 297 -2.84 -2.73 6.75
C GLY A 297 -2.85 -2.34 5.28
N MET A 298 -2.14 -1.25 4.95
CA MET A 298 -2.02 -0.74 3.59
C MET A 298 -0.65 -0.13 3.38
N HIS A 299 0.11 -0.64 2.41
CA HIS A 299 1.26 0.05 1.84
C HIS A 299 0.85 0.84 0.62
N ILE A 300 1.41 2.02 0.48
CA ILE A 300 1.32 2.85 -0.71
C ILE A 300 2.75 3.18 -1.13
N ALA A 301 3.16 2.65 -2.26
CA ALA A 301 4.44 2.95 -2.88
C ALA A 301 4.20 3.77 -4.14
N HIS A 302 4.94 4.85 -4.32
CA HIS A 302 4.72 5.78 -5.43
C HIS A 302 6.02 6.36 -5.96
N LYS A 303 6.22 6.26 -7.27
CA LYS A 303 7.34 6.91 -7.95
C LYS A 303 6.99 8.34 -8.33
N SER A 304 7.74 9.29 -7.80
CA SER A 304 7.60 10.69 -8.14
C SER A 304 8.90 11.29 -8.70
N LYS A 305 8.79 12.44 -9.32
CA LYS A 305 9.95 13.16 -9.87
C LYS A 305 10.88 13.65 -8.75
N SER A 306 10.33 14.02 -7.60
CA SER A 306 11.15 14.43 -6.43
C SER A 306 11.72 13.23 -5.68
N SER A 307 11.17 12.04 -5.86
CA SER A 307 11.54 10.80 -5.19
C SER A 307 11.59 9.64 -6.18
N PRO A 308 12.63 9.60 -7.06
CA PRO A 308 12.76 8.52 -8.05
C PRO A 308 13.00 7.14 -7.41
N GLN A 309 13.38 7.07 -6.13
CA GLN A 309 13.47 5.86 -5.32
C GLN A 309 12.18 5.60 -4.54
N TRP A 310 11.10 6.23 -4.96
CA TRP A 310 9.74 6.14 -4.49
C TRP A 310 9.51 6.80 -3.12
N ILE A 311 8.26 7.13 -2.88
CA ILE A 311 7.70 7.49 -1.57
C ILE A 311 6.99 6.25 -1.05
N TRP A 312 7.31 5.85 0.17
CA TRP A 312 6.80 4.64 0.80
C TRP A 312 5.98 4.99 2.02
N SER A 313 4.69 4.77 1.97
CA SER A 313 3.77 5.05 3.08
C SER A 313 3.18 3.77 3.62
N THR A 314 2.99 3.69 4.93
CA THR A 314 2.36 2.53 5.53
C THR A 314 1.33 2.93 6.57
N PHE A 315 0.15 2.32 6.46
CA PHE A 315 -1.00 2.52 7.33
C PHE A 315 -1.42 1.23 7.98
N GLU A 316 -1.94 1.33 9.20
CA GLU A 316 -2.48 0.22 9.97
C GLU A 316 -3.83 0.60 10.58
N GLN A 317 -4.67 -0.42 10.78
CA GLN A 317 -5.90 -0.28 11.55
C GLN A 317 -5.54 -0.25 13.05
N VAL A 318 -6.18 0.62 13.82
CA VAL A 318 -5.81 0.90 15.23
C VAL A 318 -5.99 -0.29 16.17
N ASP A 319 -6.94 -1.18 15.89
CA ASP A 319 -7.23 -2.36 16.72
C ASP A 319 -6.32 -3.56 16.43
N ASN A 320 -5.23 -3.39 15.70
CA ASN A 320 -4.33 -4.49 15.37
C ASN A 320 -3.61 -5.05 16.61
N LEU A 321 -3.09 -4.19 17.47
CA LEU A 321 -2.28 -4.56 18.62
C LEU A 321 -2.90 -4.17 19.97
N ASP A 322 -3.77 -3.17 19.99
CA ASP A 322 -4.35 -2.63 21.20
C ASP A 322 -5.80 -2.20 20.96
N VAL A 323 -6.62 -2.31 21.96
CA VAL A 323 -8.00 -1.83 21.99
C VAL A 323 -8.26 -1.25 23.38
N ASP A 324 -8.80 -0.04 23.44
CA ASP A 324 -9.20 0.53 24.73
C ASP A 324 -10.29 -0.35 25.38
N PRO A 325 -9.97 -1.09 26.44
CA PRO A 325 -10.91 -2.01 27.05
C PRO A 325 -12.03 -1.30 27.82
N VAL A 326 -11.87 -0.01 28.11
CA VAL A 326 -12.89 0.80 28.78
C VAL A 326 -13.91 1.30 27.78
N ALA A 327 -13.45 1.85 26.66
CA ALA A 327 -14.32 2.31 25.58
C ALA A 327 -14.97 1.14 24.82
N HIS A 328 -14.25 0.04 24.65
CA HIS A 328 -14.65 -1.10 23.82
C HIS A 328 -14.46 -2.46 24.55
N PRO A 329 -15.21 -2.73 25.64
CA PRO A 329 -14.96 -3.88 26.50
C PRO A 329 -15.21 -5.25 25.84
N LYS A 330 -15.81 -5.28 24.65
CA LYS A 330 -16.07 -6.51 23.88
C LYS A 330 -15.10 -6.75 22.75
N LEU A 331 -14.36 -5.72 22.34
CA LEU A 331 -13.37 -5.84 21.27
C LEU A 331 -12.07 -6.44 21.80
N LYS A 332 -11.36 -7.12 20.93
CA LYS A 332 -10.02 -7.65 21.18
C LYS A 332 -9.08 -7.22 20.06
N PRO A 333 -7.79 -7.03 20.37
CA PRO A 333 -6.80 -6.78 19.30
C PRO A 333 -6.79 -7.92 18.29
N SER A 334 -6.58 -7.57 17.02
CA SER A 334 -6.59 -8.56 15.93
C SER A 334 -5.42 -9.53 16.01
N PHE A 335 -4.24 -9.06 16.47
CA PHE A 335 -2.98 -9.82 16.38
C PHE A 335 -2.20 -9.88 17.70
N PHE A 336 -2.81 -9.47 18.81
CA PHE A 336 -2.19 -9.53 20.13
C PHE A 336 -3.19 -10.04 21.16
N ASP A 337 -2.73 -10.96 22.03
CA ASP A 337 -3.51 -11.46 23.18
C ASP A 337 -2.79 -11.13 24.49
N SER A 338 -3.28 -10.14 25.22
CA SER A 338 -2.77 -9.78 26.55
C SER A 338 -2.94 -10.89 27.59
N GLY A 339 -3.82 -11.86 27.34
CA GLY A 339 -4.01 -13.05 28.18
C GLY A 339 -2.92 -14.10 28.03
N CYS A 340 -2.00 -13.93 27.07
CA CYS A 340 -0.89 -14.86 26.86
C CYS A 340 0.50 -14.18 26.99
N PRO A 341 0.91 -13.80 28.21
CA PRO A 341 2.18 -13.09 28.40
C PRO A 341 3.42 -13.94 28.11
N THR A 342 3.27 -15.26 27.99
CA THR A 342 4.35 -16.20 27.68
C THR A 342 4.36 -16.64 26.21
N CYS A 343 3.42 -16.17 25.40
CA CYS A 343 3.41 -16.44 23.96
C CYS A 343 4.64 -15.82 23.30
N VAL A 344 5.28 -16.58 22.42
CA VAL A 344 6.44 -16.09 21.68
C VAL A 344 5.97 -15.01 20.72
N GLN A 345 6.61 -13.83 20.83
CA GLN A 345 6.27 -12.67 20.03
C GLN A 345 6.84 -12.79 18.61
N ASN A 346 6.12 -12.26 17.62
CA ASN A 346 6.53 -12.18 16.23
C ASN A 346 7.09 -13.50 15.66
N GLN A 347 6.43 -14.61 16.02
CA GLN A 347 6.78 -15.95 15.56
C GLN A 347 5.85 -16.36 14.41
N GLU A 348 6.45 -16.90 13.35
CA GLU A 348 5.72 -17.51 12.25
C GLU A 348 4.85 -18.70 12.73
N PRO A 349 3.72 -18.95 12.06
CA PRO A 349 2.92 -20.15 12.33
C PRO A 349 3.68 -21.42 11.93
N SER A 350 3.15 -22.55 12.35
CA SER A 350 3.77 -23.85 12.08
C SER A 350 3.45 -24.35 10.66
N LYS A 351 4.30 -25.23 10.15
CA LYS A 351 4.02 -26.01 8.94
C LYS A 351 3.67 -27.46 9.30
N LYS A 352 2.65 -28.00 8.65
CA LYS A 352 2.30 -29.43 8.72
C LYS A 352 2.33 -30.00 7.30
N ASN A 353 3.16 -31.01 7.08
CA ASN A 353 3.37 -31.61 5.75
C ASN A 353 3.76 -30.57 4.68
N GLY A 354 4.61 -29.58 5.05
CA GLY A 354 5.03 -28.51 4.17
C GLY A 354 4.05 -27.33 4.03
N ASN A 355 2.82 -27.48 4.49
CA ASN A 355 1.78 -26.44 4.39
C ASN A 355 1.66 -25.64 5.68
N TRP A 356 1.44 -24.33 5.56
CA TRP A 356 1.13 -23.48 6.70
C TRP A 356 -0.19 -23.91 7.36
N VAL A 357 -0.19 -23.94 8.68
CA VAL A 357 -1.42 -24.10 9.48
C VAL A 357 -1.62 -22.85 10.34
N PRO A 358 -2.86 -22.40 10.57
CA PRO A 358 -3.11 -21.16 11.32
C PRO A 358 -2.90 -21.33 12.83
N SER A 359 -1.72 -21.83 13.20
CA SER A 359 -1.32 -22.10 14.59
C SER A 359 0.21 -22.09 14.72
N PRO A 360 0.78 -21.47 15.78
CA PRO A 360 0.07 -20.66 16.77
C PRO A 360 -0.55 -19.40 16.15
N LYS A 361 -1.51 -18.79 16.83
CA LYS A 361 -1.97 -17.44 16.54
C LYS A 361 -0.82 -16.47 16.75
N THR A 362 -0.70 -15.46 15.90
CA THR A 362 0.42 -14.54 15.98
C THR A 362 0.29 -13.64 17.20
N GLN A 363 1.35 -13.55 18.00
CA GLN A 363 1.51 -12.59 19.08
C GLN A 363 2.36 -11.43 18.55
N ALA A 364 1.73 -10.54 17.81
CA ALA A 364 2.43 -9.45 17.15
C ALA A 364 2.78 -8.33 18.14
N VAL A 365 4.02 -7.85 18.06
CA VAL A 365 4.51 -6.74 18.88
C VAL A 365 5.35 -5.82 18.00
N ARG A 366 5.08 -4.52 18.11
CA ARG A 366 5.84 -3.49 17.40
C ARG A 366 7.19 -3.25 18.07
N ALA A 367 8.28 -3.43 17.33
CA ALA A 367 9.63 -3.18 17.83
C ALA A 367 9.95 -1.69 17.89
N ILE A 368 9.56 -0.91 16.89
CA ILE A 368 9.81 0.53 16.82
C ILE A 368 8.49 1.26 17.03
N PRO A 369 8.36 2.07 18.08
CA PRO A 369 7.15 2.86 18.32
C PRO A 369 6.85 3.83 17.18
N ILE A 370 5.57 4.08 16.93
CA ILE A 370 5.14 5.14 16.02
C ILE A 370 5.67 6.48 16.56
N PRO A 371 6.40 7.27 15.74
CA PRO A 371 6.94 8.56 16.17
C PRO A 371 5.87 9.53 16.69
N ASN A 372 6.21 10.41 17.62
CA ASN A 372 5.24 11.32 18.23
C ASN A 372 4.59 12.26 17.20
N ASP A 373 5.36 12.78 16.27
CA ASP A 373 4.87 13.65 15.20
C ASP A 373 3.84 12.95 14.29
N LYS A 374 3.96 11.63 14.11
CA LYS A 374 2.96 10.81 13.40
C LYS A 374 1.72 10.59 14.25
N ARG A 375 1.90 10.33 15.57
CA ARG A 375 0.76 10.21 16.50
C ARG A 375 -0.07 11.47 16.53
N ASP A 376 0.58 12.65 16.60
CA ASP A 376 -0.11 13.94 16.59
C ASP A 376 -0.91 14.14 15.30
N LEU A 377 -0.35 13.78 14.14
CA LEU A 377 -1.04 13.81 12.86
C LEU A 377 -2.21 12.83 12.82
N ASN A 378 -2.01 11.62 13.35
CA ASN A 378 -3.07 10.59 13.39
C ASN A 378 -4.24 11.05 14.27
N VAL A 379 -3.99 11.72 15.40
CA VAL A 379 -5.04 12.30 16.26
C VAL A 379 -5.81 13.41 15.51
N GLU A 380 -5.13 14.28 14.75
CA GLU A 380 -5.79 15.26 13.90
C GLU A 380 -6.68 14.58 12.85
N ALA A 381 -6.16 13.56 12.18
CA ALA A 381 -6.87 12.79 11.17
C ALA A 381 -8.12 12.11 11.75
N GLU A 382 -7.97 11.41 12.87
CA GLU A 382 -9.07 10.77 13.59
C GLU A 382 -10.16 11.77 13.94
N SER A 383 -9.78 12.91 14.55
CA SER A 383 -10.74 13.96 14.95
C SER A 383 -11.55 14.49 13.78
N VAL A 384 -10.94 14.69 12.60
CA VAL A 384 -11.64 15.16 11.41
C VAL A 384 -12.54 14.10 10.82
N LEU A 385 -12.04 12.86 10.67
CA LEU A 385 -12.76 11.76 10.06
C LEU A 385 -13.91 11.23 10.95
N ALA A 386 -13.74 11.30 12.28
CA ALA A 386 -14.79 10.96 13.23
C ALA A 386 -16.00 11.92 13.14
N LYS A 387 -15.76 13.22 12.97
CA LYS A 387 -16.83 14.21 12.76
C LYS A 387 -17.66 13.93 11.51
N ILE A 388 -17.03 13.34 10.49
CA ILE A 388 -17.69 12.91 9.25
C ILE A 388 -18.37 11.54 9.45
N GLY A 389 -17.89 10.73 10.40
CA GLY A 389 -18.33 9.35 10.65
C GLY A 389 -17.78 8.36 9.63
N SER A 390 -16.60 8.63 9.05
CA SER A 390 -15.93 7.73 8.13
C SER A 390 -15.19 6.61 8.90
N PRO A 391 -15.21 5.34 8.44
CA PRO A 391 -14.42 4.26 9.03
C PRO A 391 -12.92 4.51 8.92
N LEU A 392 -12.47 5.41 8.04
CA LEU A 392 -11.05 5.77 7.89
C LEU A 392 -10.48 6.44 9.15
N GLN A 393 -11.32 6.91 10.09
CA GLN A 393 -10.89 7.38 11.41
C GLN A 393 -10.14 6.32 12.24
N TYR A 394 -10.31 5.05 11.93
CA TYR A 394 -9.69 3.93 12.64
C TYR A 394 -8.39 3.46 11.98
N TYR A 395 -7.77 4.31 11.15
CA TYR A 395 -6.46 4.05 10.55
C TYR A 395 -5.44 5.08 10.99
N GLN A 396 -4.20 4.63 11.08
CA GLN A 396 -3.08 5.45 11.50
C GLN A 396 -1.91 5.30 10.52
N LEU A 397 -1.28 6.41 10.18
CA LEU A 397 0.01 6.43 9.50
C LEU A 397 1.08 5.97 10.47
N ILE A 398 1.85 4.95 10.08
CA ILE A 398 2.99 4.49 10.87
C ILE A 398 4.18 5.38 10.62
N ASP A 399 4.53 5.56 9.35
CA ASP A 399 5.50 6.57 8.88
C ASP A 399 5.47 6.66 7.36
N THR A 400 6.23 7.65 6.83
CA THR A 400 6.49 7.82 5.40
C THR A 400 7.99 7.83 5.17
N GLN A 401 8.49 6.90 4.36
CA GLN A 401 9.89 6.84 3.97
C GLN A 401 10.10 7.49 2.61
N TRP A 402 11.16 8.30 2.49
CA TRP A 402 11.52 9.02 1.28
C TRP A 402 13.05 9.12 1.11
N PRO A 403 13.60 9.29 -0.12
CA PRO A 403 15.03 9.41 -0.35
C PRO A 403 15.53 10.80 0.06
N THR A 404 16.57 10.86 0.92
CA THR A 404 17.15 12.13 1.37
C THR A 404 18.03 12.80 0.33
N ASP A 405 18.61 12.02 -0.57
CA ASP A 405 19.43 12.50 -1.69
C ASP A 405 19.10 11.68 -2.95
N PRO A 406 18.08 12.10 -3.73
CA PRO A 406 17.66 11.38 -4.93
C PRO A 406 18.75 11.15 -5.98
N ALA A 407 19.81 11.94 -5.96
CA ALA A 407 20.92 11.85 -6.90
C ALA A 407 22.11 11.03 -6.37
N ALA A 408 22.07 10.57 -5.13
CA ALA A 408 23.17 9.82 -4.54
C ALA A 408 23.47 8.54 -5.32
N ALA A 409 24.74 8.38 -5.69
CA ALA A 409 25.19 7.14 -6.29
C ALA A 409 25.19 6.00 -5.25
N PRO A 410 24.80 4.78 -5.63
CA PRO A 410 24.92 3.63 -4.75
C PRO A 410 26.39 3.33 -4.47
N THR A 411 26.75 3.17 -3.19
CA THR A 411 28.08 2.64 -2.86
C THR A 411 28.15 1.15 -3.10
N PRO A 412 29.33 0.61 -3.41
CA PRO A 412 29.54 -0.82 -3.44
C PRO A 412 29.16 -1.45 -2.10
N TRP A 413 28.63 -2.66 -2.17
CA TRP A 413 28.33 -3.48 -1.00
C TRP A 413 29.54 -3.58 -0.08
N THR A 414 29.35 -3.30 1.19
CA THR A 414 30.36 -3.63 2.19
C THR A 414 30.37 -5.14 2.36
N ALA A 415 31.51 -5.78 2.21
CA ALA A 415 31.64 -7.23 2.34
C ALA A 415 30.99 -7.72 3.65
N GLY A 416 30.06 -8.65 3.55
CA GLY A 416 29.41 -9.30 4.68
C GLY A 416 28.02 -8.78 5.07
N LEU A 417 27.47 -7.75 4.42
CA LEU A 417 26.13 -7.24 4.69
C LEU A 417 25.30 -7.13 3.39
N PRO A 418 24.84 -8.24 2.81
CA PRO A 418 23.96 -8.19 1.66
C PRO A 418 22.67 -7.46 2.05
N GLY A 419 22.27 -6.48 1.25
CA GLY A 419 21.05 -5.70 1.51
C GLY A 419 21.19 -4.55 2.50
N ALA A 420 22.37 -4.33 3.09
CA ALA A 420 22.59 -3.16 3.94
C ALA A 420 22.32 -1.85 3.19
N ILE A 421 21.58 -0.94 3.82
CA ILE A 421 21.21 0.36 3.25
C ILE A 421 22.33 1.36 3.49
N THR A 422 23.54 1.07 3.17
CA THR A 422 24.57 2.08 3.12
C THR A 422 24.67 2.62 1.71
N ASN A 423 24.36 3.89 1.52
CA ASN A 423 24.44 4.59 0.24
C ASN A 423 23.75 3.84 -0.93
N LYS A 424 22.54 3.38 -0.72
CA LYS A 424 21.66 2.94 -1.80
C LYS A 424 21.31 4.13 -2.71
N PRO A 425 20.79 3.90 -3.91
CA PRO A 425 20.25 4.99 -4.72
C PRO A 425 19.34 5.88 -3.88
N GLY A 426 19.61 7.19 -3.85
CA GLY A 426 18.86 8.14 -3.02
C GLY A 426 19.48 8.44 -1.64
N GLY A 427 20.67 7.95 -1.36
CA GLY A 427 21.33 8.12 -0.05
C GLY A 427 20.65 7.27 1.03
N ASN A 428 20.69 7.73 2.28
CA ASN A 428 19.96 7.09 3.36
C ASN A 428 18.48 7.46 3.30
N PRO A 429 17.56 6.49 3.38
CA PRO A 429 16.15 6.80 3.47
C PRO A 429 15.81 7.42 4.83
N THR A 430 14.80 8.26 4.89
CA THR A 430 14.25 8.78 6.13
C THR A 430 12.76 8.42 6.23
N PRO A 431 12.32 7.73 7.30
CA PRO A 431 13.13 7.10 8.35
C PRO A 431 13.96 5.92 7.83
N VAL A 432 15.01 5.55 8.53
CA VAL A 432 15.85 4.41 8.16
C VAL A 432 15.11 3.08 8.34
N TYR A 433 14.33 2.94 9.43
CA TYR A 433 13.50 1.78 9.69
C TYR A 433 12.03 2.10 9.44
N LEU A 434 11.36 1.28 8.67
CA LEU A 434 9.91 1.35 8.48
C LEU A 434 9.35 -0.04 8.19
N THR A 435 8.54 -0.55 9.10
CA THR A 435 7.85 -1.83 8.99
C THR A 435 6.39 -1.70 9.39
N ASN A 436 5.53 -2.52 8.81
CA ASN A 436 4.11 -2.64 9.15
C ASN A 436 3.86 -3.92 9.93
N ILE A 437 3.12 -3.84 11.02
CA ILE A 437 2.85 -5.00 11.88
C ILE A 437 2.05 -6.10 11.16
N THR A 438 1.35 -5.79 10.08
CA THR A 438 0.55 -6.75 9.34
C THR A 438 1.22 -7.31 8.08
N MET A 439 2.35 -6.73 7.66
CA MET A 439 3.04 -7.08 6.41
C MET A 439 4.51 -7.46 6.60
N GLU A 440 5.14 -6.98 7.68
CA GLU A 440 6.51 -7.27 8.09
C GLU A 440 6.58 -7.67 9.57
N THR A 441 5.59 -8.44 10.07
CA THR A 441 5.50 -8.85 11.48
C THR A 441 6.77 -9.53 11.96
N TYR A 442 7.36 -10.39 11.13
CA TYR A 442 8.49 -11.22 11.51
C TYR A 442 9.84 -10.51 11.39
N PHE A 443 9.85 -9.30 10.83
CA PHE A 443 11.01 -8.40 10.77
C PHE A 443 11.06 -7.39 11.92
N GLN A 444 10.05 -7.36 12.78
CA GLN A 444 10.00 -6.44 13.93
C GLN A 444 11.13 -6.66 14.94
N THR A 445 11.78 -7.82 14.94
CA THR A 445 12.81 -8.19 15.90
C THR A 445 14.24 -7.92 15.41
N GLY A 446 14.41 -7.44 14.17
CA GLY A 446 15.73 -7.29 13.53
C GLY A 446 16.45 -8.62 13.26
N VAL A 447 15.81 -9.76 13.55
CA VAL A 447 16.29 -11.07 13.13
C VAL A 447 15.80 -11.32 11.70
N GLN A 448 16.73 -11.59 10.81
CA GLN A 448 16.51 -11.67 9.37
C GLN A 448 16.05 -13.06 8.93
N PRO A 449 14.78 -13.32 8.71
CA PRO A 449 14.36 -14.58 8.08
C PRO A 449 14.90 -14.71 6.64
N ALA A 450 14.98 -13.60 5.91
CA ALA A 450 15.43 -13.60 4.51
C ALA A 450 16.88 -14.09 4.33
N CYS A 451 17.73 -13.92 5.34
CA CYS A 451 19.10 -14.46 5.29
C CYS A 451 19.18 -15.97 5.47
N GLN A 452 18.10 -16.59 5.90
CA GLN A 452 18.01 -18.04 6.07
C GLN A 452 17.38 -18.72 4.86
N GLN A 453 16.87 -17.96 3.88
CA GLN A 453 16.22 -18.50 2.70
C GLN A 453 17.23 -18.75 1.58
N GLU A 454 17.09 -19.90 0.90
CA GLU A 454 17.92 -20.37 -0.21
C GLU A 454 17.94 -19.44 -1.43
N GLU A 455 17.16 -18.35 -1.43
CA GLU A 455 17.05 -17.41 -2.54
C GLU A 455 18.14 -16.32 -2.55
N VAL A 456 18.98 -16.22 -1.51
CA VAL A 456 20.17 -15.39 -1.55
C VAL A 456 21.32 -16.21 -2.13
N PRO A 457 21.80 -15.92 -3.35
CA PRO A 457 22.90 -16.67 -3.95
C PRO A 457 24.15 -16.59 -3.07
N ASN A 458 24.68 -17.74 -2.70
CA ASN A 458 25.91 -17.90 -1.94
C ASN A 458 25.85 -17.45 -0.47
N SER A 459 25.11 -18.18 0.36
CA SER A 459 25.37 -18.41 1.80
C SER A 459 26.27 -17.38 2.51
N VAL A 460 25.98 -16.10 2.33
CA VAL A 460 26.53 -15.10 3.24
C VAL A 460 25.70 -15.24 4.52
N GLN A 461 26.30 -15.84 5.55
CA GLN A 461 25.70 -15.81 6.88
C GLN A 461 25.45 -14.35 7.22
N CYS A 462 24.19 -13.97 7.30
CA CYS A 462 23.85 -12.65 7.76
C CYS A 462 24.25 -12.54 9.23
N PRO A 463 25.19 -11.66 9.58
CA PRO A 463 25.48 -11.43 10.97
C PRO A 463 24.20 -10.91 11.63
N PRO A 464 23.92 -11.29 12.88
CA PRO A 464 22.85 -10.67 13.63
C PRO A 464 23.14 -9.17 13.68
N VAL A 465 22.29 -8.36 13.06
CA VAL A 465 22.31 -6.91 13.27
C VAL A 465 21.84 -6.73 14.71
N PRO A 466 22.63 -6.11 15.61
CA PRO A 466 22.16 -5.86 16.95
C PRO A 466 20.89 -5.02 16.84
N ASN A 467 19.77 -5.54 17.36
CA ASN A 467 18.57 -4.76 17.48
C ASN A 467 18.87 -3.55 18.33
N PRO A 468 18.75 -2.32 17.81
CA PRO A 468 18.69 -1.19 18.70
C PRO A 468 17.45 -1.39 19.61
N PRO A 469 17.52 -1.05 20.89
CA PRO A 469 16.36 -1.03 21.75
C PRO A 469 15.23 -0.23 21.08
N PRO A 470 13.96 -0.61 21.25
CA PRO A 470 12.83 0.12 20.68
C PRO A 470 12.94 1.62 20.97
N GLY A 471 12.76 2.45 19.93
CA GLY A 471 12.87 3.91 20.06
C GLY A 471 14.29 4.47 20.08
N THR A 472 15.32 3.65 19.88
CA THR A 472 16.70 4.17 19.74
C THR A 472 16.89 4.73 18.33
N PRO A 473 17.25 6.01 18.17
CA PRO A 473 17.61 6.55 16.88
C PRO A 473 18.80 5.78 16.30
N VAL A 474 18.69 5.37 15.05
CA VAL A 474 19.82 4.77 14.32
C VAL A 474 20.70 5.90 13.84
N ALA A 475 22.00 5.85 14.17
CA ALA A 475 22.93 6.86 13.71
C ALA A 475 23.07 6.81 12.18
N ASP A 476 23.21 7.99 11.56
CA ASP A 476 23.49 8.10 10.12
C ASP A 476 24.70 7.23 9.75
N GLY A 477 24.56 6.48 8.67
CA GLY A 477 25.60 5.56 8.21
C GLY A 477 25.65 4.21 8.92
N THR A 478 24.76 3.93 9.88
CA THR A 478 24.62 2.59 10.45
C THR A 478 24.08 1.66 9.36
N PRO A 479 24.75 0.52 9.09
CA PRO A 479 24.22 -0.46 8.15
C PRO A 479 22.89 -0.97 8.64
N VAL A 480 21.83 -0.74 7.86
CA VAL A 480 20.51 -1.28 8.10
C VAL A 480 20.29 -2.41 7.12
N PHE A 481 19.80 -3.51 7.60
CA PHE A 481 19.48 -4.61 6.73
C PHE A 481 18.29 -4.23 5.84
N GLY A 482 18.29 -4.66 4.57
CA GLY A 482 17.31 -4.21 3.57
C GLY A 482 15.86 -4.47 3.92
N THR A 483 15.57 -5.38 4.84
CA THR A 483 14.22 -5.80 5.21
C THR A 483 13.55 -4.94 6.29
N GLU A 484 14.31 -4.12 7.00
CA GLU A 484 13.76 -3.15 7.96
C GLU A 484 13.38 -1.81 7.31
N SER A 485 13.56 -1.70 6.00
CA SER A 485 13.29 -0.49 5.25
C SER A 485 12.70 -0.81 3.89
N CYS A 486 11.60 -0.16 3.55
CA CYS A 486 10.95 -0.32 2.25
C CYS A 486 11.94 -0.07 1.10
N MET A 487 12.54 1.12 1.04
CA MET A 487 13.49 1.49 0.00
C MET A 487 14.72 0.56 -0.01
N GLY A 488 15.20 0.15 1.16
CA GLY A 488 16.36 -0.74 1.27
C GLY A 488 16.10 -2.11 0.69
N CYS A 489 15.02 -2.75 1.06
CA CYS A 489 14.60 -4.05 0.52
C CYS A 489 14.30 -3.95 -0.98
N HIS A 490 13.48 -2.99 -1.37
CA HIS A 490 13.02 -2.81 -2.74
C HIS A 490 14.12 -2.37 -3.72
N SER A 491 15.19 -1.73 -3.23
CA SER A 491 16.34 -1.37 -4.09
C SER A 491 17.06 -2.57 -4.70
N SER A 492 16.85 -3.77 -4.17
CA SER A 492 17.42 -5.02 -4.68
C SER A 492 16.54 -5.72 -5.72
N ALA A 493 15.35 -5.16 -6.01
CA ALA A 493 14.45 -5.70 -7.01
C ALA A 493 15.08 -5.65 -8.41
N GLY A 494 14.92 -6.72 -9.16
CA GLY A 494 15.49 -6.90 -10.48
C GLY A 494 14.50 -7.52 -11.46
N ILE A 495 14.89 -7.55 -12.74
CA ILE A 495 14.17 -8.26 -13.80
C ILE A 495 14.95 -9.49 -14.28
N HIS A 496 14.26 -10.39 -14.94
CA HIS A 496 14.90 -11.56 -15.58
C HIS A 496 15.71 -11.13 -16.80
N ILE A 497 16.98 -11.55 -16.83
CA ILE A 497 17.87 -11.35 -17.99
C ILE A 497 18.20 -12.66 -18.70
N SER A 498 17.87 -13.79 -18.08
CA SER A 498 17.93 -15.13 -18.66
C SER A 498 16.95 -16.06 -17.95
N LYS A 499 16.59 -17.17 -18.59
CA LYS A 499 15.71 -18.19 -17.97
C LYS A 499 16.38 -18.96 -16.82
N THR A 500 17.70 -18.95 -16.78
CA THR A 500 18.52 -19.71 -15.81
C THR A 500 19.15 -18.83 -14.73
N ALA A 501 19.04 -17.49 -14.85
CA ALA A 501 19.54 -16.59 -13.81
C ALA A 501 18.69 -16.71 -12.55
N PRO A 502 19.31 -16.75 -11.35
CA PRO A 502 18.57 -16.72 -10.11
C PRO A 502 17.70 -15.44 -10.08
N LYS A 503 16.47 -15.57 -9.61
CA LYS A 503 15.47 -14.50 -9.55
C LYS A 503 15.92 -13.23 -8.81
N SER A 504 16.97 -13.34 -7.99
CA SER A 504 17.48 -12.27 -7.11
C SER A 504 18.81 -11.67 -7.56
N SER A 505 19.30 -11.95 -8.76
CA SER A 505 20.68 -11.60 -9.11
C SER A 505 20.97 -10.13 -9.39
N GLY A 506 20.00 -9.23 -9.25
CA GLY A 506 20.22 -7.76 -9.28
C GLY A 506 20.90 -7.23 -10.56
N GLN A 507 20.77 -7.93 -11.66
CA GLN A 507 21.55 -7.67 -12.87
C GLN A 507 21.02 -6.48 -13.67
N LEU A 508 19.69 -6.24 -13.63
CA LEU A 508 19.07 -5.00 -14.07
C LEU A 508 18.03 -4.59 -13.06
N THR A 509 18.05 -3.32 -12.69
CA THR A 509 17.10 -2.78 -11.73
C THR A 509 15.66 -2.88 -12.25
N ALA A 510 14.76 -3.27 -11.36
CA ALA A 510 13.32 -3.28 -11.57
C ALA A 510 12.65 -1.98 -11.09
N ASP A 511 13.43 -0.92 -10.91
CA ASP A 511 12.93 0.36 -10.43
C ASP A 511 12.17 0.25 -9.09
N PHE A 512 12.75 -0.51 -8.17
CA PHE A 512 12.19 -0.80 -6.83
C PHE A 512 10.96 -1.72 -6.80
N SER A 513 10.41 -2.17 -7.93
CA SER A 513 9.27 -3.08 -7.96
C SER A 513 9.69 -4.55 -7.92
N TRP A 514 9.32 -5.28 -6.88
CA TRP A 514 9.51 -6.74 -6.80
C TRP A 514 8.56 -7.53 -7.72
N LEU A 515 7.55 -6.90 -8.30
CA LEU A 515 6.55 -7.58 -9.14
C LEU A 515 7.20 -8.31 -10.32
N PHE A 516 8.19 -7.70 -10.95
CA PHE A 516 8.83 -8.26 -12.15
C PHE A 516 9.56 -9.57 -11.90
N SER A 517 10.33 -9.68 -10.82
CA SER A 517 11.06 -10.91 -10.50
C SER A 517 10.21 -11.94 -9.77
N GLN A 518 9.22 -11.52 -8.98
CA GLN A 518 8.43 -12.43 -8.15
C GLN A 518 7.17 -12.95 -8.85
N LYS A 519 6.56 -12.18 -9.75
CA LYS A 519 5.28 -12.52 -10.35
C LYS A 519 5.38 -12.97 -11.82
N ALA A 520 6.38 -12.53 -12.59
CA ALA A 520 6.55 -12.94 -13.99
C ALA A 520 6.72 -14.46 -14.14
N LYS A 521 6.13 -15.01 -15.21
CA LYS A 521 6.13 -16.46 -15.51
C LYS A 521 6.72 -16.74 -16.89
#